data_1f86bb88ff830d87f3379f1c2579c766
#
_entry.id   1f86bb88ff830d87f3379f1c2579c766
#
_cell.length_a   1.000
_cell.length_b   1.000
_cell.length_c   1.000
_cell.angle_alpha   90.00
_cell.angle_beta   90.00
_cell.angle_gamma   90.00
#
_symmetry.space_group_name_H-M   'P 1'
#
loop_
_entity.id
_entity.type
_entity.pdbx_description
1 polymer ?
#
loop_
_entity_poly.entity_id
_entity_poly.type
_entity_poly.pdbx_seq_one_letter_code
_entity_poly.pdbx_strand_id
1 'polypeptide(L)'
;MEEKAKVTATPTIAEKCGIKYKEVDGLFYPDWGESDIKKIDTVGRYGHHWMTLLMEHDRYLYNQYFLDGTLIWKAKDVQAYCWDLHDSMVEKLRKACEWYYATPDFMETFRRNQELEATVNEIIYADLYGMIDYNKKMRLKAVEDANSQEAE
;
A
#
# COMPACT_ATOMS: atom_id res chain seq x y z
N MET A 1 -21.34 35.56 37.32
CA MET A 1 -20.27 34.56 37.21
C MET A 1 -20.88 33.21 37.48
N GLU A 2 -21.27 32.51 36.43
CA GLU A 2 -21.79 31.16 36.57
C GLU A 2 -20.64 30.18 36.39
N GLU A 3 -20.30 29.55 37.51
CA GLU A 3 -19.31 28.47 37.60
C GLU A 3 -19.94 27.21 36.97
N LYS A 4 -19.61 26.94 35.71
CA LYS A 4 -20.00 25.70 35.04
C LYS A 4 -19.37 24.53 35.77
N ALA A 5 -20.20 23.79 36.51
CA ALA A 5 -19.82 22.57 37.17
C ALA A 5 -19.10 21.62 36.17
N LYS A 6 -17.86 21.32 36.47
CA LYS A 6 -17.11 20.23 35.82
C LYS A 6 -17.80 18.92 36.16
N VAL A 7 -18.62 18.45 35.25
CA VAL A 7 -19.08 17.04 35.30
C VAL A 7 -17.87 16.17 35.08
N THR A 8 -17.37 15.54 36.12
CA THR A 8 -16.37 14.49 36.06
C THR A 8 -17.03 13.27 35.45
N ALA A 9 -17.15 13.26 34.12
CA ALA A 9 -17.66 12.11 33.41
C ALA A 9 -16.64 10.97 33.53
N THR A 10 -17.10 9.82 33.98
CA THR A 10 -16.32 8.58 33.93
C THR A 10 -15.90 8.33 32.49
N PRO A 11 -14.58 8.06 32.20
CA PRO A 11 -14.11 7.87 30.86
C PRO A 11 -14.88 6.77 30.15
N THR A 12 -15.33 7.04 28.94
CA THR A 12 -16.04 6.07 28.09
C THR A 12 -15.13 4.89 27.74
N ILE A 13 -15.70 3.77 27.32
CA ILE A 13 -14.94 2.60 26.89
C ILE A 13 -13.98 2.97 25.75
N ALA A 14 -14.40 3.84 24.84
CA ALA A 14 -13.59 4.32 23.72
C ALA A 14 -12.39 5.14 24.20
N GLU A 15 -12.55 6.01 25.20
CA GLU A 15 -11.43 6.76 25.81
C GLU A 15 -10.46 5.83 26.53
N LYS A 16 -10.96 4.79 27.18
CA LYS A 16 -10.11 3.73 27.77
C LYS A 16 -9.31 2.97 26.72
N CYS A 17 -9.83 2.86 25.48
CA CYS A 17 -9.14 2.29 24.33
C CYS A 17 -8.23 3.29 23.61
N GLY A 18 -8.03 4.51 24.17
CA GLY A 18 -7.15 5.54 23.62
C GLY A 18 -7.75 6.40 22.51
N ILE A 19 -9.05 6.26 22.23
CA ILE A 19 -9.75 7.10 21.25
C ILE A 19 -10.08 8.45 21.88
N LYS A 20 -9.55 9.53 21.29
CA LYS A 20 -9.86 10.91 21.66
C LYS A 20 -11.10 11.38 20.88
N TYR A 21 -11.85 12.31 21.45
CA TYR A 21 -12.96 12.94 20.77
C TYR A 21 -12.68 14.43 20.57
N LYS A 22 -13.13 14.97 19.43
CA LYS A 22 -13.17 16.40 19.17
C LYS A 22 -14.61 16.87 19.06
N GLU A 23 -14.90 18.01 19.62
CA GLU A 23 -16.21 18.67 19.51
C GLU A 23 -16.26 19.52 18.24
N VAL A 24 -17.29 19.27 17.43
CA VAL A 24 -17.61 20.10 16.25
C VAL A 24 -19.09 20.40 16.29
N ASP A 25 -19.46 21.67 16.36
CA ASP A 25 -20.86 22.15 16.39
C ASP A 25 -21.71 21.52 17.50
N GLY A 26 -21.11 21.28 18.69
CA GLY A 26 -21.80 20.67 19.83
C GLY A 26 -21.95 19.15 19.77
N LEU A 27 -21.40 18.51 18.77
CA LEU A 27 -21.35 17.05 18.62
C LEU A 27 -19.93 16.54 18.82
N PHE A 28 -19.80 15.40 19.50
CA PHE A 28 -18.52 14.76 19.75
C PHE A 28 -18.25 13.69 18.70
N TYR A 29 -17.17 13.87 17.90
CA TYR A 29 -16.71 12.92 16.91
C TYR A 29 -15.42 12.28 17.39
N PRO A 30 -15.22 10.95 17.18
CA PRO A 30 -13.96 10.32 17.48
C PRO A 30 -12.85 10.96 16.63
N ASP A 31 -11.78 11.36 17.29
CA ASP A 31 -10.59 11.91 16.62
C ASP A 31 -9.68 10.77 16.18
N TRP A 32 -9.86 10.32 14.95
CA TRP A 32 -9.01 9.30 14.32
C TRP A 32 -7.65 9.84 13.88
N GLY A 33 -7.31 11.07 14.28
CA GLY A 33 -6.15 11.79 13.77
C GLY A 33 -6.40 12.42 12.39
N GLU A 34 -5.37 13.02 11.81
CA GLU A 34 -5.46 13.47 10.42
C GLU A 34 -5.66 12.25 9.53
N SER A 35 -6.73 12.26 8.75
CA SER A 35 -7.00 11.17 7.82
C SER A 35 -5.81 11.03 6.86
N ASP A 36 -5.27 9.83 6.75
CA ASP A 36 -4.19 9.50 5.80
C ASP A 36 -4.64 9.64 4.33
N ILE A 37 -5.91 10.01 4.10
CA ILE A 37 -6.46 10.27 2.76
C ILE A 37 -5.61 11.28 1.98
N LYS A 38 -5.15 12.37 2.63
CA LYS A 38 -4.24 13.34 1.99
C LYS A 38 -2.87 12.76 1.68
N LYS A 39 -2.47 11.71 2.38
CA LYS A 39 -1.19 11.02 2.15
C LYS A 39 -1.29 9.98 1.03
N ILE A 40 -2.50 9.49 0.73
CA ILE A 40 -2.75 8.56 -0.37
C ILE A 40 -2.35 9.18 -1.71
N ASP A 41 -2.65 10.45 -1.96
CA ASP A 41 -2.29 11.15 -3.19
C ASP A 41 -0.78 11.23 -3.44
N THR A 42 0.03 10.97 -2.41
CA THR A 42 1.50 10.92 -2.52
C THR A 42 2.04 9.53 -2.87
N VAL A 43 1.16 8.54 -2.97
CA VAL A 43 1.51 7.17 -3.38
C VAL A 43 1.41 7.09 -4.91
N GLY A 44 2.45 6.62 -5.57
CA GLY A 44 2.46 6.48 -7.01
C GLY A 44 1.66 5.27 -7.51
N ARG A 45 1.62 5.09 -8.83
CA ARG A 45 0.81 4.06 -9.52
C ARG A 45 1.05 2.63 -9.04
N TYR A 46 2.30 2.26 -8.78
CA TYR A 46 2.64 0.91 -8.31
C TYR A 46 2.19 0.66 -6.88
N GLY A 47 2.35 1.66 -6.01
CA GLY A 47 1.87 1.58 -4.63
C GLY A 47 0.33 1.49 -4.55
N HIS A 48 -0.39 2.24 -5.38
CA HIS A 48 -1.84 2.12 -5.49
C HIS A 48 -2.26 0.74 -5.99
N HIS A 49 -1.61 0.24 -7.03
CA HIS A 49 -1.88 -1.09 -7.56
C HIS A 49 -1.63 -2.18 -6.50
N TRP A 50 -0.52 -2.08 -5.77
CA TRP A 50 -0.21 -2.99 -4.67
C TRP A 50 -1.26 -2.97 -3.57
N MET A 51 -1.74 -1.79 -3.16
CA MET A 51 -2.82 -1.69 -2.17
C MET A 51 -4.12 -2.35 -2.65
N THR A 52 -4.47 -2.18 -3.93
CA THR A 52 -5.64 -2.82 -4.54
C THR A 52 -5.49 -4.34 -4.56
N LEU A 53 -4.35 -4.85 -5.02
CA LEU A 53 -4.07 -6.29 -5.01
C LEU A 53 -4.11 -6.87 -3.60
N LEU A 54 -3.53 -6.16 -2.62
CA LEU A 54 -3.53 -6.59 -1.23
C LEU A 54 -4.96 -6.66 -0.68
N MET A 55 -5.80 -5.67 -0.98
CA MET A 55 -7.21 -5.66 -0.57
C MET A 55 -8.01 -6.82 -1.18
N GLU A 56 -7.74 -7.18 -2.43
CA GLU A 56 -8.44 -8.24 -3.16
C GLU A 56 -7.97 -9.63 -2.76
N HIS A 57 -6.67 -9.85 -2.65
CA HIS A 57 -6.07 -11.17 -2.48
C HIS A 57 -5.66 -11.50 -1.05
N ASP A 58 -5.35 -10.50 -0.22
CA ASP A 58 -4.96 -10.67 1.18
C ASP A 58 -5.57 -9.60 2.09
N ARG A 59 -6.89 -9.61 2.19
CA ARG A 59 -7.65 -8.64 2.96
C ARG A 59 -7.28 -8.62 4.45
N TYR A 60 -6.82 -9.74 5.00
CA TYR A 60 -6.36 -9.80 6.37
C TYR A 60 -5.16 -8.89 6.59
N LEU A 61 -4.14 -9.02 5.76
CA LEU A 61 -2.91 -8.22 5.84
C LEU A 61 -3.18 -6.75 5.51
N TYR A 62 -4.07 -6.47 4.53
CA TYR A 62 -4.52 -5.12 4.24
C TYR A 62 -5.12 -4.45 5.46
N ASN A 63 -6.07 -5.11 6.14
CA ASN A 63 -6.73 -4.58 7.34
C ASN A 63 -5.73 -4.39 8.48
N GLN A 64 -4.77 -5.30 8.65
CA GLN A 64 -3.73 -5.16 9.66
C GLN A 64 -2.90 -3.89 9.42
N TYR A 65 -2.37 -3.69 8.21
CA TYR A 65 -1.59 -2.49 7.88
C TYR A 65 -2.42 -1.21 7.96
N PHE A 66 -3.71 -1.28 7.63
CA PHE A 66 -4.62 -0.15 7.76
C PHE A 66 -4.83 0.24 9.22
N LEU A 67 -5.10 -0.72 10.10
CA LEU A 67 -5.30 -0.50 11.54
C LEU A 67 -4.01 -0.01 12.23
N ASP A 68 -2.86 -0.54 11.83
CA ASP A 68 -1.56 -0.13 12.35
C ASP A 68 -1.11 1.26 11.83
N GLY A 69 -1.84 1.84 10.85
CA GLY A 69 -1.47 3.10 10.21
C GLY A 69 -0.22 3.02 9.33
N THR A 70 0.23 1.81 8.98
CA THR A 70 1.48 1.59 8.22
C THR A 70 1.26 1.38 6.72
N LEU A 71 -0.01 1.22 6.28
CA LEU A 71 -0.36 0.88 4.90
C LEU A 71 0.28 1.85 3.88
N ILE A 72 0.15 3.16 4.12
CA ILE A 72 0.66 4.20 3.21
C ILE A 72 2.18 4.19 3.13
N TRP A 73 2.86 3.97 4.25
CA TRP A 73 4.32 3.88 4.29
C TRP A 73 4.82 2.67 3.50
N LYS A 74 4.20 1.51 3.69
CA LYS A 74 4.52 0.30 2.92
C LYS A 74 4.21 0.45 1.43
N ALA A 75 3.11 1.13 1.08
CA ALA A 75 2.80 1.42 -0.32
C ALA A 75 3.85 2.34 -0.97
N LYS A 76 4.42 3.30 -0.22
CA LYS A 76 5.53 4.14 -0.70
C LYS A 76 6.82 3.35 -0.87
N ASP A 77 7.14 2.45 0.04
CA ASP A 77 8.31 1.57 -0.08
C ASP A 77 8.20 0.67 -1.32
N VAL A 78 7.01 0.08 -1.54
CA VAL A 78 6.71 -0.70 -2.75
C VAL A 78 6.81 0.16 -4.01
N GLN A 79 6.30 1.40 -3.97
CA GLN A 79 6.43 2.33 -5.09
C GLN A 79 7.90 2.60 -5.44
N ALA A 80 8.74 2.87 -4.44
CA ALA A 80 10.17 3.11 -4.66
C ALA A 80 10.86 1.86 -5.24
N TYR A 81 10.62 0.68 -4.65
CA TYR A 81 11.14 -0.58 -5.17
C TYR A 81 10.75 -0.83 -6.62
N CYS A 82 9.47 -0.64 -6.96
CA CYS A 82 9.00 -0.83 -8.33
C CYS A 82 9.58 0.18 -9.31
N TRP A 83 9.86 1.42 -8.88
CA TRP A 83 10.53 2.44 -9.70
C TRP A 83 11.97 2.04 -10.03
N ASP A 84 12.73 1.63 -9.01
CA ASP A 84 14.11 1.18 -9.21
C ASP A 84 14.17 -0.04 -10.13
N LEU A 85 13.24 -0.97 -9.97
CA LEU A 85 13.10 -2.14 -10.83
C LEU A 85 12.75 -1.74 -12.27
N HIS A 86 11.78 -0.83 -12.44
CA HIS A 86 11.37 -0.31 -13.74
C HIS A 86 12.56 0.30 -14.50
N ASP A 87 13.28 1.21 -13.87
CA ASP A 87 14.41 1.90 -14.50
C ASP A 87 15.52 0.92 -14.88
N SER A 88 15.84 -0.03 -14.00
CA SER A 88 16.81 -1.09 -14.26
C SER A 88 16.40 -1.98 -15.45
N MET A 89 15.11 -2.34 -15.54
CA MET A 89 14.59 -3.17 -16.62
C MET A 89 14.57 -2.43 -17.95
N VAL A 90 14.11 -1.17 -17.96
CA VAL A 90 14.12 -0.32 -19.16
C VAL A 90 15.54 -0.18 -19.70
N GLU A 91 16.52 0.10 -18.83
CA GLU A 91 17.91 0.23 -19.24
C GLU A 91 18.47 -1.08 -19.83
N LYS A 92 18.22 -2.21 -19.17
CA LYS A 92 18.67 -3.54 -19.65
C LYS A 92 18.04 -3.90 -20.98
N LEU A 93 16.74 -3.70 -21.16
CA LEU A 93 16.04 -4.02 -22.40
C LEU A 93 16.47 -3.10 -23.54
N ARG A 94 16.71 -1.81 -23.30
CA ARG A 94 17.26 -0.89 -24.32
C ARG A 94 18.64 -1.31 -24.76
N LYS A 95 19.52 -1.68 -23.83
CA LYS A 95 20.87 -2.16 -24.16
C LYS A 95 20.84 -3.48 -24.92
N ALA A 96 19.98 -4.41 -24.54
CA ALA A 96 19.85 -5.71 -25.20
C ALA A 96 19.29 -5.62 -26.62
N CYS A 97 18.44 -4.64 -26.89
CA CYS A 97 17.75 -4.46 -28.17
C CYS A 97 18.02 -3.07 -28.78
N GLU A 98 19.24 -2.55 -28.65
CA GLU A 98 19.61 -1.22 -29.13
C GLU A 98 19.25 -1.01 -30.60
N TRP A 99 19.51 -2.01 -31.44
CA TRP A 99 19.17 -2.00 -32.87
C TRP A 99 17.67 -1.81 -33.13
N TYR A 100 16.80 -2.26 -32.22
CA TYR A 100 15.36 -2.14 -32.35
C TYR A 100 14.88 -0.73 -31.99
N TYR A 101 15.53 -0.08 -31.00
CA TYR A 101 15.15 1.25 -30.52
C TYR A 101 15.85 2.39 -31.27
N ALA A 102 16.97 2.11 -31.95
CA ALA A 102 17.71 3.08 -32.76
C ALA A 102 17.13 3.21 -34.18
N THR A 103 15.93 3.77 -34.28
CA THR A 103 15.30 4.04 -35.58
C THR A 103 15.24 5.55 -35.86
N PRO A 104 15.44 5.99 -37.13
CA PRO A 104 15.38 7.40 -37.50
C PRO A 104 13.97 7.97 -37.54
N ASP A 105 12.93 7.11 -37.53
CA ASP A 105 11.52 7.53 -37.52
C ASP A 105 11.04 7.80 -36.08
N PHE A 106 10.64 9.06 -35.84
CA PHE A 106 10.16 9.50 -34.54
C PHE A 106 8.90 8.74 -34.10
N MET A 107 7.93 8.55 -34.99
CA MET A 107 6.68 7.88 -34.65
C MET A 107 6.91 6.41 -34.30
N GLU A 108 7.79 5.75 -35.05
CA GLU A 108 8.16 4.37 -34.79
C GLU A 108 8.94 4.24 -33.46
N THR A 109 9.86 5.16 -33.19
CA THR A 109 10.59 5.22 -31.90
C THR A 109 9.63 5.41 -30.73
N PHE A 110 8.65 6.31 -30.88
CA PHE A 110 7.64 6.55 -29.85
C PHE A 110 6.82 5.28 -29.58
N ARG A 111 6.31 4.62 -30.62
CA ARG A 111 5.56 3.37 -30.52
C ARG A 111 6.35 2.28 -29.79
N ARG A 112 7.61 2.06 -30.18
CA ARG A 112 8.48 1.04 -29.57
C ARG A 112 8.81 1.34 -28.11
N ASN A 113 8.98 2.60 -27.76
CA ASN A 113 9.15 2.99 -26.35
C ASN A 113 7.87 2.75 -25.52
N GLN A 114 6.67 2.98 -26.08
CA GLN A 114 5.42 2.65 -25.39
C GLN A 114 5.26 1.14 -25.20
N GLU A 115 5.63 0.31 -26.18
CA GLU A 115 5.63 -1.15 -26.07
C GLU A 115 6.60 -1.63 -24.98
N LEU A 116 7.78 -1.02 -24.90
CA LEU A 116 8.76 -1.29 -23.84
C LEU A 116 8.18 -0.98 -22.46
N GLU A 117 7.62 0.20 -22.27
CA GLU A 117 7.00 0.63 -21.04
C GLU A 117 5.84 -0.29 -20.63
N ALA A 118 4.99 -0.68 -21.57
CA ALA A 118 3.89 -1.62 -21.31
C ALA A 118 4.42 -2.98 -20.84
N THR A 119 5.40 -3.53 -21.53
CA THR A 119 6.01 -4.82 -21.17
C THR A 119 6.65 -4.79 -19.79
N VAL A 120 7.40 -3.74 -19.47
CA VAL A 120 8.02 -3.59 -18.14
C VAL A 120 6.95 -3.48 -17.05
N ASN A 121 5.89 -2.71 -17.30
CA ASN A 121 4.78 -2.59 -16.34
C ASN A 121 4.06 -3.93 -16.10
N GLU A 122 3.81 -4.71 -17.16
CA GLU A 122 3.19 -6.04 -17.02
C GLU A 122 4.05 -6.97 -16.15
N ILE A 123 5.36 -6.96 -16.33
CA ILE A 123 6.29 -7.76 -15.53
C ILE A 123 6.26 -7.32 -14.07
N ILE A 124 6.29 -6.00 -13.80
CA ILE A 124 6.23 -5.48 -12.44
C ILE A 124 4.90 -5.82 -11.76
N TYR A 125 3.77 -5.72 -12.46
CA TYR A 125 2.48 -6.09 -11.90
C TYR A 125 2.37 -7.58 -11.59
N ALA A 126 2.93 -8.42 -12.45
CA ALA A 126 2.99 -9.86 -12.21
C ALA A 126 3.89 -10.20 -10.99
N ASP A 127 5.01 -9.49 -10.82
CA ASP A 127 5.90 -9.63 -9.67
C ASP A 127 5.22 -9.22 -8.37
N LEU A 128 4.52 -8.09 -8.35
CA LEU A 128 3.73 -7.64 -7.20
C LEU A 128 2.67 -8.65 -6.78
N TYR A 129 1.94 -9.22 -7.74
CA TYR A 129 0.97 -10.27 -7.47
C TYR A 129 1.64 -11.51 -6.88
N GLY A 130 2.73 -11.97 -7.48
CA GLY A 130 3.51 -13.11 -7.00
C GLY A 130 4.04 -12.92 -5.59
N MET A 131 4.48 -11.72 -5.25
CA MET A 131 4.96 -11.37 -3.90
C MET A 131 3.84 -11.46 -2.86
N ILE A 132 2.65 -10.93 -3.16
CA ILE A 132 1.48 -10.99 -2.27
C ILE A 132 1.04 -12.45 -2.06
N ASP A 133 0.93 -13.23 -3.13
CA ASP A 133 0.52 -14.62 -3.06
C ASP A 133 1.52 -15.48 -2.27
N TYR A 134 2.82 -15.28 -2.49
CA TYR A 134 3.88 -15.94 -1.74
C TYR A 134 3.81 -15.62 -0.25
N ASN A 135 3.72 -14.36 0.11
CA ASN A 135 3.65 -13.93 1.51
C ASN A 135 2.41 -14.47 2.22
N LYS A 136 1.27 -14.52 1.53
CA LYS A 136 0.03 -15.11 2.03
C LYS A 136 0.21 -16.61 2.32
N LYS A 137 0.79 -17.36 1.38
CA LYS A 137 1.06 -18.79 1.54
C LYS A 137 2.00 -19.08 2.69
N MET A 138 3.07 -18.31 2.83
CA MET A 138 4.03 -18.46 3.91
C MET A 138 3.41 -18.20 5.28
N ARG A 139 2.56 -17.16 5.38
CA ARG A 139 1.85 -16.87 6.64
C ARG A 139 0.86 -17.96 7.01
N LEU A 140 0.07 -18.49 6.06
CA LEU A 140 -0.87 -19.57 6.32
C LEU A 140 -0.15 -20.83 6.78
N LYS A 141 0.96 -21.17 6.13
CA LYS A 141 1.79 -22.31 6.53
C LYS A 141 2.35 -22.16 7.95
N ALA A 142 2.82 -20.96 8.32
CA ALA A 142 3.31 -20.69 9.68
C ALA A 142 2.21 -20.88 10.75
N VAL A 143 0.97 -20.51 10.44
CA VAL A 143 -0.18 -20.73 11.34
C VAL A 143 -0.52 -22.24 11.47
N GLU A 144 -0.49 -22.98 10.38
CA GLU A 144 -0.71 -24.43 10.40
C GLU A 144 0.35 -25.16 11.22
N ASP A 145 1.63 -24.80 11.04
CA ASP A 145 2.75 -25.37 11.79
C ASP A 145 2.64 -25.06 13.30
N ALA A 146 2.23 -23.85 13.67
CA ALA A 146 2.02 -23.48 15.07
C ALA A 146 0.88 -24.26 15.72
N ASN A 147 -0.26 -24.39 15.03
CA ASN A 147 -1.41 -25.15 15.53
C ASN A 147 -1.10 -26.66 15.69
N SER A 148 -0.22 -27.20 14.87
CA SER A 148 0.22 -28.60 14.94
C SER A 148 1.11 -28.88 16.15
N GLN A 149 1.87 -27.87 16.60
CA GLN A 149 2.73 -27.99 17.80
C GLN A 149 1.97 -27.85 19.12
N GLU A 150 0.83 -27.13 19.12
CA GLU A 150 -0.02 -27.03 20.32
C GLU A 150 -0.93 -28.25 20.53
N ALA A 151 -1.03 -29.14 19.56
CA ALA A 151 -1.88 -30.34 19.60
C ALA A 151 -1.15 -31.60 20.08
N GLU A 152 0.15 -31.54 20.33
CA GLU A 152 0.99 -32.61 20.94
C GLU A 152 1.20 -32.37 22.45
#